data_e3ef4cee9df5d1e81a96c1307ccb6c4c
#
_entry.id   e3ef4cee9df5d1e81a96c1307ccb6c4c
#
_cell.length_a   1.000
_cell.length_b   1.000
_cell.length_c   1.000
_cell.angle_alpha   90.00
_cell.angle_beta   90.00
_cell.angle_gamma   90.00
#
_symmetry.space_group_name_H-M   'P 1'
#
loop_
_entity.id
_entity.type
_entity.pdbx_description
1 polymer ?
#
loop_
_entity_poly.entity_id
_entity_poly.type
_entity_poly.pdbx_seq_one_letter_code
_entity_poly.pdbx_strand_id
1 'polypeptide(L)'
;MVEDNYVDPDRVNITFPEQKRNLIYLYLESMESTYADKASGGAFDKNYIPELTQLAADNISFSNSELLGGGQPTVNATWTIAGIFAQTSGLPLSIGIQRNEMAYQASFFPEINTLGDVLADEGYKQYFFIGSIGQFGGREEYFKEH
;
A
#
# COMPACT_ATOMS: atom_id res chain seq x y z
N MET A 1 16.04 11.92 4.71
CA MET A 1 15.71 10.52 4.29
C MET A 1 14.57 10.50 3.27
N VAL A 2 13.38 11.08 3.54
CA VAL A 2 12.29 11.13 2.53
C VAL A 2 12.71 12.04 1.37
N GLU A 3 13.14 13.25 1.65
CA GLU A 3 13.59 14.24 0.65
C GLU A 3 14.70 13.73 -0.28
N ASP A 4 15.58 12.87 0.23
CA ASP A 4 16.72 12.34 -0.53
C ASP A 4 16.34 11.13 -1.41
N ASN A 5 15.18 10.50 -1.17
CA ASN A 5 14.82 9.24 -1.82
C ASN A 5 13.45 9.30 -2.54
N TYR A 6 12.65 10.33 -2.29
CA TYR A 6 11.38 10.50 -2.99
C TYR A 6 11.62 10.90 -4.44
N VAL A 7 11.01 10.18 -5.34
CA VAL A 7 10.98 10.50 -6.76
C VAL A 7 9.54 10.80 -7.14
N ASP A 8 9.30 12.03 -7.55
CA ASP A 8 8.01 12.47 -8.04
C ASP A 8 7.65 11.69 -9.33
N PRO A 9 6.50 11.00 -9.39
CA PRO A 9 6.08 10.27 -10.57
C PRO A 9 6.05 11.11 -11.85
N ASP A 10 5.73 12.41 -11.77
CA ASP A 10 5.70 13.32 -12.92
C ASP A 10 7.09 13.55 -13.54
N ARG A 11 8.14 13.19 -12.83
CA ARG A 11 9.53 13.37 -13.29
C ARG A 11 10.15 12.11 -13.86
N VAL A 12 9.40 11.00 -13.89
CA VAL A 12 9.85 9.73 -14.43
C VAL A 12 8.99 9.31 -15.61
N ASN A 13 9.61 8.66 -16.59
CA ASN A 13 8.87 8.10 -17.71
C ASN A 13 8.30 6.73 -17.30
N ILE A 14 7.03 6.69 -16.95
CA ILE A 14 6.30 5.46 -16.65
C ILE A 14 5.72 4.94 -17.97
N THR A 15 6.04 3.72 -18.34
CA THR A 15 5.58 3.11 -19.59
C THR A 15 4.62 1.95 -19.32
N PHE A 16 3.55 1.92 -20.08
CA PHE A 16 2.55 0.86 -20.03
C PHE A 16 2.61 0.01 -21.31
N PRO A 17 2.26 -1.29 -21.24
CA PRO A 17 2.16 -2.10 -22.43
C PRO A 17 0.96 -1.66 -23.29
N GLU A 18 1.03 -1.86 -24.62
CA GLU A 18 -0.09 -1.57 -25.53
C GLU A 18 -1.39 -2.26 -25.06
N GLN A 19 -1.30 -3.51 -24.66
CA GLN A 19 -2.40 -4.25 -24.07
C GLN A 19 -2.32 -4.14 -22.54
N LYS A 20 -3.06 -3.20 -21.99
CA LYS A 20 -3.16 -2.99 -20.54
C LYS A 20 -3.86 -4.16 -19.86
N ARG A 21 -3.35 -4.57 -18.70
CA ARG A 21 -3.92 -5.61 -17.86
C ARG A 21 -4.66 -4.99 -16.69
N ASN A 22 -5.61 -5.72 -16.11
CA ASN A 22 -6.20 -5.33 -14.84
C ASN A 22 -5.17 -5.45 -13.72
N LEU A 23 -5.16 -4.46 -12.82
CA LEU A 23 -4.41 -4.49 -11.57
C LEU A 23 -5.39 -4.81 -10.44
N ILE A 24 -5.06 -5.80 -9.63
CA ILE A 24 -5.74 -6.06 -8.35
C ILE A 24 -4.71 -5.76 -7.26
N TYR A 25 -4.97 -4.73 -6.46
CA TYR A 25 -4.13 -4.36 -5.33
C TYR A 25 -4.83 -4.78 -4.03
N LEU A 26 -4.27 -5.76 -3.34
CA LEU A 26 -4.90 -6.35 -2.16
C LEU A 26 -4.17 -5.92 -0.89
N TYR A 27 -4.85 -5.14 -0.05
CA TYR A 27 -4.37 -4.76 1.27
C TYR A 27 -4.81 -5.78 2.32
N LEU A 28 -3.85 -6.50 2.89
CA LEU A 28 -4.07 -7.45 3.98
C LEU A 28 -3.75 -6.75 5.30
N GLU A 29 -4.77 -6.16 5.92
CA GLU A 29 -4.64 -5.44 7.19
C GLU A 29 -4.23 -6.38 8.32
N SER A 30 -3.26 -5.93 9.13
CA SER A 30 -2.72 -6.69 10.28
C SER A 30 -2.15 -8.07 9.91
N MET A 31 -1.78 -8.29 8.64
CA MET A 31 -1.11 -9.50 8.21
C MET A 31 0.39 -9.38 8.49
N GLU A 32 0.94 -10.40 9.14
CA GLU A 32 2.35 -10.45 9.50
C GLU A 32 3.01 -11.72 8.95
N SER A 33 4.25 -11.61 8.49
CA SER A 33 5.06 -12.76 8.08
C SER A 33 5.30 -13.75 9.23
N THR A 34 5.18 -13.31 10.49
CA THR A 34 5.27 -14.15 11.68
C THR A 34 4.26 -15.31 11.72
N TYR A 35 3.14 -15.21 11.00
CA TYR A 35 2.13 -16.28 10.88
C TYR A 35 2.59 -17.47 10.03
N ALA A 36 3.67 -17.36 9.29
CA ALA A 36 4.32 -18.48 8.62
C ALA A 36 5.07 -19.36 9.63
N ASP A 37 5.48 -20.55 9.20
CA ASP A 37 6.36 -21.39 9.99
C ASP A 37 7.82 -20.90 9.98
N LYS A 38 8.61 -21.42 10.93
CA LYS A 38 10.03 -21.07 11.07
C LYS A 38 10.85 -21.41 9.84
N ALA A 39 10.51 -22.48 9.13
CA ALA A 39 11.22 -22.89 7.93
C ALA A 39 10.99 -21.88 6.78
N SER A 40 9.83 -21.27 6.72
CA SER A 40 9.47 -20.22 5.76
C SER A 40 9.88 -18.81 6.21
N GLY A 41 10.44 -18.64 7.41
CA GLY A 41 10.86 -17.33 7.94
C GLY A 41 9.87 -16.70 8.93
N GLY A 42 8.83 -17.42 9.34
CA GLY A 42 7.89 -17.01 10.36
C GLY A 42 8.31 -17.33 11.79
N ALA A 43 7.37 -17.26 12.73
CA ALA A 43 7.65 -17.45 14.15
C ALA A 43 7.06 -18.76 14.73
N PHE A 44 6.17 -19.42 14.02
CA PHE A 44 5.45 -20.59 14.51
C PHE A 44 6.07 -21.92 14.03
N ASP A 45 5.72 -23.01 14.68
CA ASP A 45 6.09 -24.36 14.23
C ASP A 45 5.17 -24.84 13.09
N LYS A 46 3.98 -24.25 12.96
CA LYS A 46 3.00 -24.50 11.90
C LYS A 46 2.77 -23.24 11.09
N ASN A 47 2.70 -23.38 9.77
CA ASN A 47 2.31 -22.30 8.87
C ASN A 47 0.80 -22.07 8.94
N TYR A 48 0.39 -20.85 9.33
CA TYR A 48 -1.01 -20.42 9.38
C TYR A 48 -1.43 -19.65 8.14
N ILE A 49 -0.50 -19.33 7.24
CA ILE A 49 -0.73 -18.63 5.97
C ILE A 49 -0.09 -19.38 4.79
N PRO A 50 -0.34 -20.69 4.63
CA PRO A 50 0.39 -21.51 3.67
C PRO A 50 0.17 -21.05 2.22
N GLU A 51 -1.03 -20.57 1.87
CA GLU A 51 -1.34 -20.08 0.52
C GLU A 51 -0.56 -18.79 0.19
N LEU A 52 -0.42 -17.87 1.15
CA LEU A 52 0.39 -16.66 0.96
C LEU A 52 1.88 -16.99 0.87
N THR A 53 2.33 -17.94 1.67
CA THR A 53 3.72 -18.43 1.61
C THR A 53 4.01 -19.06 0.25
N GLN A 54 3.07 -19.85 -0.29
CA GLN A 54 3.20 -20.45 -1.62
C GLN A 54 3.18 -19.39 -2.72
N LEU A 55 2.27 -18.40 -2.64
CA LEU A 55 2.25 -17.28 -3.58
C LEU A 55 3.56 -16.51 -3.60
N ALA A 56 4.17 -16.28 -2.43
CA ALA A 56 5.47 -15.62 -2.33
C ALA A 56 6.60 -16.46 -2.95
N ALA A 57 6.55 -17.79 -2.82
CA ALA A 57 7.52 -18.70 -3.40
C ALA A 57 7.41 -18.81 -4.94
N ASP A 58 6.19 -18.75 -5.47
CA ASP A 58 5.91 -18.97 -6.90
C ASP A 58 5.97 -17.68 -7.74
N ASN A 59 6.02 -16.51 -7.09
CA ASN A 59 5.92 -15.21 -7.75
C ASN A 59 7.02 -14.26 -7.27
N ILE A 60 6.92 -12.98 -7.69
CA ILE A 60 7.83 -11.93 -7.22
C ILE A 60 7.50 -11.63 -5.75
N SER A 61 8.46 -11.87 -4.88
CA SER A 61 8.38 -11.56 -3.45
C SER A 61 9.52 -10.63 -3.05
N PHE A 62 9.22 -9.64 -2.23
CA PHE A 62 10.22 -8.69 -1.73
C PHE A 62 10.63 -9.10 -0.32
N SER A 63 11.89 -9.51 -0.16
CA SER A 63 12.47 -9.94 1.10
C SER A 63 13.94 -9.53 1.18
N ASN A 64 14.46 -9.39 2.40
CA ASN A 64 15.88 -9.20 2.67
C ASN A 64 16.67 -10.51 2.73
N SER A 65 16.02 -11.65 2.53
CA SER A 65 16.59 -12.99 2.60
C SER A 65 15.89 -13.92 1.61
N GLU A 66 16.31 -15.18 1.54
CA GLU A 66 15.65 -16.24 0.77
C GLU A 66 14.32 -16.70 1.40
N LEU A 67 13.98 -16.22 2.58
CA LEU A 67 12.75 -16.58 3.29
C LEU A 67 11.65 -15.54 3.07
N LEU A 68 10.42 -15.89 3.45
CA LEU A 68 9.28 -14.97 3.41
C LEU A 68 9.64 -13.66 4.12
N GLY A 69 9.44 -12.57 3.43
CA GLY A 69 9.73 -11.23 3.92
C GLY A 69 8.49 -10.36 3.99
N GLY A 70 8.69 -9.11 3.70
CA GLY A 70 7.66 -8.08 3.67
C GLY A 70 8.26 -6.71 3.96
N GLY A 71 7.44 -5.68 3.81
CA GLY A 71 7.81 -4.31 4.14
C GLY A 71 7.78 -4.07 5.64
N GLN A 72 8.78 -3.37 6.16
CA GLN A 72 8.70 -2.82 7.51
C GLN A 72 8.09 -1.43 7.45
N PRO A 73 7.00 -1.16 8.20
CA PRO A 73 6.41 0.16 8.21
C PRO A 73 7.35 1.17 8.86
N THR A 74 7.49 2.31 8.21
CA THR A 74 8.22 3.46 8.76
C THR A 74 7.34 4.23 9.74
N VAL A 75 7.93 5.20 10.45
CA VAL A 75 7.17 6.18 11.24
C VAL A 75 6.13 6.84 10.34
N ASN A 76 4.91 7.00 10.85
CA ASN A 76 3.75 7.53 10.11
C ASN A 76 3.26 6.66 8.92
N ALA A 77 3.54 5.35 8.95
CA ALA A 77 2.99 4.37 8.01
C ALA A 77 2.43 3.13 8.74
N THR A 78 2.14 3.22 10.04
CA THR A 78 1.84 2.07 10.92
C THR A 78 0.35 1.89 11.25
N TRP A 79 -0.55 2.61 10.57
CA TRP A 79 -2.01 2.39 10.67
C TRP A 79 -2.64 2.39 9.29
N THR A 80 -3.85 1.90 9.15
CA THR A 80 -4.49 1.54 7.88
C THR A 80 -4.31 2.58 6.76
N ILE A 81 -4.82 3.81 6.96
CA ILE A 81 -4.72 4.83 5.91
C ILE A 81 -3.28 5.29 5.68
N ALA A 82 -2.46 5.34 6.71
CA ALA A 82 -1.07 5.72 6.55
C ALA A 82 -0.26 4.65 5.79
N GLY A 83 -0.56 3.38 6.00
CA GLY A 83 0.01 2.28 5.21
C GLY A 83 -0.43 2.33 3.75
N ILE A 84 -1.72 2.59 3.48
CA ILE A 84 -2.26 2.79 2.14
C ILE A 84 -1.58 3.99 1.47
N PHE A 85 -1.58 5.14 2.14
CA PHE A 85 -0.95 6.36 1.66
C PHE A 85 0.53 6.15 1.32
N ALA A 86 1.29 5.53 2.22
CA ALA A 86 2.70 5.27 1.98
C ALA A 86 2.96 4.35 0.79
N GLN A 87 2.12 3.33 0.60
CA GLN A 87 2.26 2.38 -0.52
C GLN A 87 1.84 2.98 -1.87
N THR A 88 0.91 3.92 -1.88
CA THR A 88 0.38 4.51 -3.12
C THR A 88 1.06 5.81 -3.51
N SER A 89 1.61 6.57 -2.55
CA SER A 89 2.30 7.84 -2.81
C SER A 89 3.82 7.79 -2.63
N GLY A 90 4.35 6.74 -1.97
CA GLY A 90 5.77 6.68 -1.61
C GLY A 90 6.16 7.60 -0.43
N LEU A 91 5.19 8.22 0.24
CA LEU A 91 5.39 9.19 1.31
C LEU A 91 4.83 8.70 2.64
N PRO A 92 5.45 8.97 3.79
CA PRO A 92 4.84 8.72 5.09
C PRO A 92 3.72 9.74 5.35
N LEU A 93 2.59 9.30 5.92
CA LEU A 93 1.48 10.18 6.26
C LEU A 93 1.79 10.99 7.53
N SER A 94 2.36 12.17 7.36
CA SER A 94 2.64 13.10 8.45
C SER A 94 1.55 14.18 8.52
N ILE A 95 0.69 14.08 9.53
CA ILE A 95 -0.43 15.01 9.74
C ILE A 95 -0.33 15.67 11.11
N GLY A 96 -0.63 16.96 11.18
CA GLY A 96 -0.64 17.76 12.42
C GLY A 96 -1.93 17.64 13.23
N ILE A 97 -2.85 16.76 12.83
CA ILE A 97 -4.16 16.54 13.44
C ILE A 97 -4.30 15.11 13.92
N GLN A 98 -5.36 14.79 14.65
CA GLN A 98 -5.61 13.42 15.09
C GLN A 98 -5.92 12.51 13.90
N ARG A 99 -5.54 11.23 14.00
CA ARG A 99 -5.60 10.25 12.90
C ARG A 99 -6.94 10.14 12.17
N ASN A 100 -8.06 10.32 12.89
CA ASN A 100 -9.40 10.22 12.30
C ASN A 100 -9.94 11.55 11.76
N GLU A 101 -9.30 12.67 12.07
CA GLU A 101 -9.78 14.00 11.64
C GLU A 101 -9.60 14.25 10.15
N MET A 102 -8.78 13.46 9.46
CA MET A 102 -8.71 13.49 7.99
C MET A 102 -10.06 13.20 7.33
N ALA A 103 -10.95 12.45 7.98
CA ALA A 103 -12.31 12.21 7.49
C ALA A 103 -13.18 13.46 7.40
N TYR A 104 -12.79 14.53 8.07
CA TYR A 104 -13.52 15.80 8.14
C TYR A 104 -12.81 16.95 7.39
N GLN A 105 -11.71 16.65 6.73
CA GLN A 105 -11.02 17.62 5.89
C GLN A 105 -11.71 17.75 4.53
N ALA A 106 -11.57 18.90 3.91
CA ALA A 106 -12.15 19.16 2.57
C ALA A 106 -11.40 18.42 1.46
N SER A 107 -10.16 18.01 1.71
CA SER A 107 -9.29 17.32 0.76
C SER A 107 -8.27 16.44 1.48
N PHE A 108 -7.68 15.48 0.78
CA PHE A 108 -6.67 14.57 1.30
C PHE A 108 -5.36 14.65 0.50
N PHE A 109 -4.62 15.75 0.66
CA PHE A 109 -3.35 16.01 -0.04
C PHE A 109 -3.47 16.05 -1.58
N PRO A 110 -4.32 16.91 -2.14
CA PRO A 110 -4.64 16.93 -3.58
C PRO A 110 -3.45 17.24 -4.50
N GLU A 111 -2.34 17.70 -3.94
CA GLU A 111 -1.15 18.05 -4.72
C GLU A 111 -0.11 16.93 -4.81
N ILE A 112 -0.39 15.77 -4.21
CA ILE A 112 0.49 14.61 -4.38
C ILE A 112 0.04 13.78 -5.58
N ASN A 113 1.00 13.12 -6.22
CA ASN A 113 0.72 12.18 -7.28
C ASN A 113 0.82 10.74 -6.72
N THR A 114 -0.21 9.96 -6.89
CA THR A 114 -0.33 8.61 -6.35
C THR A 114 -0.38 7.56 -7.45
N LEU A 115 -0.32 6.29 -7.07
CA LEU A 115 -0.58 5.17 -7.99
C LEU A 115 -1.96 5.29 -8.65
N GLY A 116 -2.98 5.80 -7.90
CA GLY A 116 -4.31 6.02 -8.41
C GLY A 116 -4.31 7.05 -9.55
N ASP A 117 -3.64 8.18 -9.35
CA ASP A 117 -3.56 9.25 -10.34
C ASP A 117 -2.84 8.77 -11.61
N VAL A 118 -1.70 8.10 -11.47
CA VAL A 118 -0.96 7.51 -12.60
C VAL A 118 -1.82 6.52 -13.39
N LEU A 119 -2.63 5.70 -12.72
CA LEU A 119 -3.52 4.76 -13.38
C LEU A 119 -4.71 5.46 -14.04
N ALA A 120 -5.25 6.53 -13.43
CA ALA A 120 -6.34 7.32 -14.00
C ALA A 120 -5.90 8.02 -15.28
N ASP A 121 -4.73 8.62 -15.30
CA ASP A 121 -4.14 9.27 -16.47
C ASP A 121 -3.96 8.30 -17.64
N GLU A 122 -3.68 7.04 -17.33
CA GLU A 122 -3.61 5.96 -18.31
C GLU A 122 -4.99 5.36 -18.67
N GLY A 123 -6.08 5.93 -18.17
CA GLY A 123 -7.45 5.55 -18.51
C GLY A 123 -7.97 4.29 -17.80
N TYR A 124 -7.36 3.89 -16.69
CA TYR A 124 -7.91 2.83 -15.86
C TYR A 124 -9.14 3.31 -15.10
N LYS A 125 -10.16 2.45 -15.01
CA LYS A 125 -11.28 2.63 -14.07
C LYS A 125 -10.91 1.98 -12.76
N GLN A 126 -11.01 2.73 -11.68
CA GLN A 126 -10.63 2.29 -10.35
C GLN A 126 -11.86 1.99 -9.49
N TYR A 127 -11.75 0.95 -8.68
CA TYR A 127 -12.79 0.53 -7.73
C TYR A 127 -12.10 0.20 -6.41
N PHE A 128 -12.55 0.85 -5.35
CA PHE A 128 -12.08 0.55 -3.99
C PHE A 128 -13.13 -0.23 -3.23
N PHE A 129 -12.77 -1.44 -2.80
CA PHE A 129 -13.62 -2.30 -1.97
C PHE A 129 -13.06 -2.37 -0.56
N ILE A 130 -13.91 -2.18 0.43
CA ILE A 130 -13.52 -2.17 1.83
C ILE A 130 -14.58 -2.85 2.69
N GLY A 131 -14.16 -3.66 3.65
CA GLY A 131 -15.03 -4.37 4.59
C GLY A 131 -15.43 -3.55 5.83
N SER A 132 -15.12 -2.26 5.88
CA SER A 132 -15.40 -1.37 7.02
C SER A 132 -15.90 -0.01 6.56
N ILE A 133 -16.18 0.89 7.51
CA ILE A 133 -16.70 2.25 7.21
C ILE A 133 -15.62 3.07 6.48
N GLY A 134 -15.96 3.61 5.30
CA GLY A 134 -15.05 4.38 4.45
C GLY A 134 -14.51 5.66 5.10
N GLN A 135 -15.30 6.34 5.93
CA GLN A 135 -14.90 7.57 6.61
C GLN A 135 -13.75 7.37 7.60
N PHE A 136 -13.59 6.16 8.16
CA PHE A 136 -12.54 5.93 9.15
C PHE A 136 -11.14 6.26 8.60
N GLY A 137 -10.48 7.24 9.23
CA GLY A 137 -9.15 7.73 8.84
C GLY A 137 -9.12 8.52 7.53
N GLY A 138 -10.27 8.89 6.96
CA GLY A 138 -10.35 9.67 5.73
C GLY A 138 -10.15 8.86 4.44
N ARG A 139 -10.29 7.53 4.50
CA ARG A 139 -10.10 6.66 3.32
C ARG A 139 -11.03 7.01 2.16
N GLU A 140 -12.29 7.32 2.47
CA GLU A 140 -13.27 7.72 1.46
C GLU A 140 -12.82 8.99 0.73
N GLU A 141 -12.34 9.99 1.46
CA GLU A 141 -11.85 11.24 0.87
C GLU A 141 -10.57 11.00 0.05
N TYR A 142 -9.66 10.18 0.57
CA TYR A 142 -8.44 9.83 -0.14
C TYR A 142 -8.73 9.18 -1.51
N PHE A 143 -9.57 8.15 -1.54
CA PHE A 143 -9.86 7.43 -2.79
C PHE A 143 -10.89 8.12 -3.69
N LYS A 144 -11.52 9.21 -3.26
CA LYS A 144 -12.28 10.09 -4.14
C LYS A 144 -11.39 11.09 -4.87
N GLU A 145 -10.28 11.44 -4.25
CA GLU A 145 -9.36 12.45 -4.74
C GLU A 145 -8.28 11.84 -5.64
N HIS A 146 -7.88 10.62 -5.30
CA HIS A 146 -6.85 9.82 -5.95
C HIS A 146 -7.39 8.50 -6.50
#